data_dfb5aaa975432114b9e680bc260108a1
#
_entry.id   dfb5aaa975432114b9e680bc260108a1
#
_cell.length_a   1.000
_cell.length_b   1.000
_cell.length_c   1.000
_cell.angle_alpha   90.00
_cell.angle_beta   90.00
_cell.angle_gamma   90.00
#
_symmetry.space_group_name_H-M   'P 1'
#
loop_
_entity.id
_entity.type
_entity.pdbx_description
1 polymer ?
#
loop_
_entity_poly.entity_id
_entity_poly.type
_entity_poly.pdbx_seq_one_letter_code
_entity_poly.pdbx_strand_id
1 'polypeptide(L)'
;MKTEKSTYILGIESSCDDTSAAVFCNDVVLSNIVATQQVHKEYGGVVPELASRAHQQHIVPVVDQALKKANISKKDLSAIAFTRGPGLMGSLLVGSSFAKSLSLALGIPLIEVNHMQAHLLVHFIKEKNKKVPDFPFLGVTISGGHTQIVNVKDYFEMDVIGETLDDAIGEAFDKCGKMLNLPYPAGPEIDKLSKLGNPQKFEFAKPKVKGLNFSFSGLKTSVLYFLQKQTKEHQNFIEEH
;
A
#
# COMPACT_ATOMS: atom_id res chain seq x y z
N MET A 1 4.51 41.41 -9.14
CA MET A 1 4.48 39.91 -9.08
C MET A 1 3.27 39.52 -8.26
N LYS A 2 2.29 38.83 -8.86
CA LYS A 2 1.20 38.22 -8.08
C LYS A 2 1.84 37.13 -7.24
N THR A 3 1.85 37.26 -5.93
CA THR A 3 2.19 36.16 -5.03
C THR A 3 1.18 35.02 -5.30
N GLU A 4 1.62 33.94 -5.91
CA GLU A 4 0.76 32.75 -6.03
C GLU A 4 0.33 32.34 -4.62
N LYS A 5 -0.98 32.32 -4.42
CA LYS A 5 -1.57 31.94 -3.12
C LYS A 5 -1.22 30.47 -2.86
N SER A 6 -0.52 30.21 -1.75
CA SER A 6 -0.20 28.84 -1.34
C SER A 6 -1.49 28.02 -1.20
N THR A 7 -1.52 26.84 -1.83
CA THR A 7 -2.63 25.89 -1.76
C THR A 7 -2.25 24.76 -0.82
N TYR A 8 -2.93 24.64 0.32
CA TYR A 8 -2.71 23.58 1.29
C TYR A 8 -3.75 22.48 1.13
N ILE A 9 -3.31 21.25 0.93
CA ILE A 9 -4.18 20.08 0.80
C ILE A 9 -3.85 19.09 1.91
N LEU A 10 -4.89 18.65 2.63
CA LEU A 10 -4.80 17.53 3.57
C LEU A 10 -5.19 16.25 2.84
N GLY A 11 -4.26 15.30 2.69
CA GLY A 11 -4.52 13.95 2.20
C GLY A 11 -4.77 12.99 3.35
N ILE A 12 -5.79 12.14 3.23
CA ILE A 12 -6.19 11.12 4.23
C ILE A 12 -6.23 9.75 3.56
N GLU A 13 -5.51 8.80 4.14
CA GLU A 13 -5.46 7.40 3.70
C GLU A 13 -5.87 6.47 4.84
N SER A 14 -6.83 5.57 4.56
CA SER A 14 -7.32 4.56 5.51
C SER A 14 -7.80 3.29 4.80
N SER A 15 -7.20 2.92 3.67
CA SER A 15 -7.75 1.84 2.83
C SER A 15 -7.54 0.42 3.38
N CYS A 16 -6.57 0.21 4.27
CA CYS A 16 -6.25 -1.11 4.82
C CYS A 16 -6.04 -1.07 6.33
N ASP A 17 -4.80 -1.10 6.81
CA ASP A 17 -4.42 -1.18 8.23
C ASP A 17 -3.59 0.01 8.72
N ASP A 18 -3.15 0.89 7.85
CA ASP A 18 -2.45 2.12 8.23
C ASP A 18 -3.41 3.32 8.17
N THR A 19 -3.43 4.11 9.25
CA THR A 19 -4.10 5.42 9.24
C THR A 19 -3.08 6.49 8.95
N SER A 20 -3.22 7.18 7.83
CA SER A 20 -2.24 8.18 7.42
C SER A 20 -2.87 9.52 7.09
N ALA A 21 -2.14 10.60 7.39
CA ALA A 21 -2.47 11.94 6.94
C ALA A 21 -1.21 12.71 6.53
N ALA A 22 -1.30 13.40 5.40
CA ALA A 22 -0.22 14.24 4.87
C ALA A 22 -0.73 15.63 4.53
N VAL A 23 0.10 16.65 4.74
CA VAL A 23 -0.18 18.01 4.33
C VAL A 23 0.76 18.38 3.20
N PHE A 24 0.18 18.87 2.11
CA PHE A 24 0.88 19.41 0.96
C PHE A 24 0.75 20.93 0.90
N CYS A 25 1.80 21.59 0.48
CA CYS A 25 1.75 22.97 0.01
C CYS A 25 2.16 22.98 -1.45
N ASN A 26 1.18 23.25 -2.33
CA ASN A 26 1.33 23.06 -3.77
C ASN A 26 1.77 21.61 -4.09
N ASP A 27 3.03 21.39 -4.50
CA ASP A 27 3.62 20.11 -4.88
C ASP A 27 4.67 19.57 -3.86
N VAL A 28 4.78 20.23 -2.70
CA VAL A 28 5.72 19.86 -1.64
C VAL A 28 5.00 19.25 -0.45
N VAL A 29 5.49 18.13 0.03
CA VAL A 29 5.01 17.48 1.27
C VAL A 29 5.59 18.24 2.47
N LEU A 30 4.72 18.85 3.28
CA LEU A 30 5.12 19.51 4.53
C LEU A 30 5.14 18.53 5.71
N SER A 31 4.23 17.58 5.70
CA SER A 31 4.16 16.54 6.73
C SER A 31 3.57 15.25 6.17
N ASN A 32 3.99 14.14 6.74
CA ASN A 32 3.38 12.82 6.54
C ASN A 32 3.42 12.09 7.88
N ILE A 33 2.26 11.68 8.39
CA ILE A 33 2.07 10.96 9.65
C ILE A 33 1.38 9.63 9.33
N VAL A 34 1.94 8.55 9.84
CA VAL A 34 1.42 7.19 9.67
C VAL A 34 1.27 6.56 11.05
N ALA A 35 0.11 6.01 11.33
CA ALA A 35 -0.16 5.18 12.50
C ALA A 35 -0.43 3.75 12.06
N THR A 36 0.60 2.90 12.20
CA THR A 36 0.55 1.48 11.84
C THR A 36 -0.10 0.66 12.95
N GLN A 37 -0.95 -0.27 12.55
CA GLN A 37 -1.71 -1.13 13.48
C GLN A 37 -0.94 -2.43 13.73
N GLN A 38 -0.25 -2.52 14.87
CA GLN A 38 0.58 -3.69 15.24
C GLN A 38 -0.24 -4.95 15.53
N VAL A 39 -1.51 -4.81 15.90
CA VAL A 39 -2.40 -5.92 16.29
C VAL A 39 -2.50 -7.02 15.22
N HIS A 40 -2.40 -6.65 13.96
CA HIS A 40 -2.54 -7.61 12.85
C HIS A 40 -1.41 -8.64 12.78
N LYS A 41 -0.26 -8.37 13.40
CA LYS A 41 0.86 -9.33 13.47
C LYS A 41 0.48 -10.59 14.24
N GLU A 42 -0.35 -10.46 15.28
CA GLU A 42 -0.81 -11.59 16.10
C GLU A 42 -1.74 -12.54 15.33
N TYR A 43 -2.41 -12.01 14.31
CA TYR A 43 -3.34 -12.79 13.46
C TYR A 43 -2.69 -13.31 12.17
N GLY A 44 -1.46 -12.89 11.88
CA GLY A 44 -0.76 -13.24 10.64
C GLY A 44 -1.40 -12.67 9.38
N GLY A 45 -2.04 -11.51 9.49
CA GLY A 45 -2.69 -10.78 8.41
C GLY A 45 -3.74 -9.80 8.91
N VAL A 46 -4.24 -8.93 8.03
CA VAL A 46 -5.17 -7.88 8.39
C VAL A 46 -6.55 -8.45 8.73
N VAL A 47 -7.08 -8.06 9.90
CA VAL A 47 -8.45 -8.35 10.34
C VAL A 47 -9.32 -7.11 10.11
N PRO A 48 -10.25 -7.11 9.13
CA PRO A 48 -10.94 -5.91 8.67
C PRO A 48 -11.71 -5.16 9.75
N GLU A 49 -12.33 -5.88 10.70
CA GLU A 49 -13.07 -5.25 11.80
C GLU A 49 -12.13 -4.53 12.78
N LEU A 50 -11.00 -5.14 13.12
CA LEU A 50 -10.00 -4.51 13.97
C LEU A 50 -9.38 -3.30 13.28
N ALA A 51 -9.13 -3.40 11.98
CA ALA A 51 -8.60 -2.29 11.20
C ALA A 51 -9.53 -1.08 11.23
N SER A 52 -10.83 -1.27 10.98
CA SER A 52 -11.78 -0.15 10.99
C SER A 52 -11.92 0.50 12.38
N ARG A 53 -11.90 -0.27 13.47
CA ARG A 53 -11.91 0.26 14.85
C ARG A 53 -10.66 1.07 15.17
N ALA A 54 -9.49 0.59 14.75
CA ALA A 54 -8.24 1.30 14.95
C ALA A 54 -8.20 2.61 14.16
N HIS A 55 -8.71 2.64 12.92
CA HIS A 55 -8.87 3.90 12.16
C HIS A 55 -9.71 4.93 12.90
N GLN A 56 -10.82 4.53 13.53
CA GLN A 56 -11.67 5.45 14.34
C GLN A 56 -10.89 6.07 15.49
N GLN A 57 -9.99 5.32 16.12
CA GLN A 57 -9.16 5.83 17.22
C GLN A 57 -8.03 6.74 16.74
N HIS A 58 -7.45 6.43 15.58
CA HIS A 58 -6.22 7.07 15.10
C HIS A 58 -6.46 8.29 14.21
N ILE A 59 -7.59 8.39 13.51
CA ILE A 59 -7.76 9.40 12.46
C ILE A 59 -7.65 10.84 12.97
N VAL A 60 -8.27 11.15 14.12
CA VAL A 60 -8.21 12.48 14.72
C VAL A 60 -6.79 12.85 15.15
N PRO A 61 -6.09 12.05 15.99
CA PRO A 61 -4.72 12.37 16.39
C PRO A 61 -3.72 12.40 15.23
N VAL A 62 -3.88 11.55 14.22
CA VAL A 62 -3.01 11.54 13.03
C VAL A 62 -3.16 12.82 12.23
N VAL A 63 -4.39 13.27 11.99
CA VAL A 63 -4.66 14.54 11.29
C VAL A 63 -4.17 15.74 12.10
N ASP A 64 -4.39 15.77 13.41
CA ASP A 64 -3.91 16.85 14.27
C ASP A 64 -2.38 16.94 14.26
N GLN A 65 -1.69 15.79 14.35
CA GLN A 65 -0.23 15.74 14.25
C GLN A 65 0.28 16.20 12.87
N ALA A 66 -0.42 15.81 11.79
CA ALA A 66 -0.03 16.23 10.44
C ALA A 66 -0.11 17.75 10.28
N LEU A 67 -1.16 18.39 10.75
CA LEU A 67 -1.31 19.83 10.73
C LEU A 67 -0.26 20.54 11.60
N LYS A 68 -0.03 20.05 12.82
CA LYS A 68 0.99 20.60 13.74
C LYS A 68 2.39 20.50 13.14
N LYS A 69 2.76 19.35 12.56
CA LYS A 69 4.07 19.15 11.93
C LYS A 69 4.25 20.01 10.69
N ALA A 70 3.19 20.27 9.95
CA ALA A 70 3.18 21.20 8.82
C ALA A 70 3.18 22.67 9.26
N ASN A 71 3.02 22.95 10.55
CA ASN A 71 2.91 24.29 11.12
C ASN A 71 1.80 25.14 10.49
N ILE A 72 0.65 24.52 10.23
CA ILE A 72 -0.56 25.18 9.72
C ILE A 72 -1.79 24.88 10.58
N SER A 73 -2.78 25.74 10.50
CA SER A 73 -4.09 25.57 11.08
C SER A 73 -5.04 24.87 10.08
N LYS A 74 -6.06 24.18 10.60
CA LYS A 74 -7.12 23.64 9.74
C LYS A 74 -7.84 24.69 8.89
N LYS A 75 -7.80 25.97 9.29
CA LYS A 75 -8.40 27.09 8.55
C LYS A 75 -7.58 27.51 7.34
N ASP A 76 -6.30 27.10 7.28
CA ASP A 76 -5.41 27.40 6.17
C ASP A 76 -5.60 26.41 5.01
N LEU A 77 -6.30 25.29 5.26
CA LEU A 77 -6.57 24.26 4.25
C LEU A 77 -7.41 24.81 3.10
N SER A 78 -7.01 24.47 1.89
CA SER A 78 -7.70 24.81 0.64
C SER A 78 -8.59 23.69 0.14
N ALA A 79 -8.25 22.42 0.44
CA ALA A 79 -9.00 21.23 0.08
C ALA A 79 -8.64 20.06 0.99
N ILE A 80 -9.51 19.02 0.99
CA ILE A 80 -9.24 17.74 1.61
C ILE A 80 -9.29 16.67 0.53
N ALA A 81 -8.24 15.86 0.41
CA ALA A 81 -8.18 14.67 -0.42
C ALA A 81 -8.33 13.42 0.45
N PHE A 82 -9.05 12.41 -0.03
CA PHE A 82 -9.21 11.14 0.69
C PHE A 82 -9.21 9.96 -0.26
N THR A 83 -8.76 8.82 0.21
CA THR A 83 -8.81 7.58 -0.56
C THR A 83 -10.24 7.06 -0.62
N ARG A 84 -10.80 7.06 -1.86
CA ARG A 84 -12.13 6.50 -2.14
C ARG A 84 -12.11 4.97 -2.16
N GLY A 85 -11.02 4.40 -2.62
CA GLY A 85 -10.81 2.97 -2.84
C GLY A 85 -9.86 2.71 -4.01
N PRO A 86 -9.56 1.41 -4.27
CA PRO A 86 -10.00 0.22 -3.53
C PRO A 86 -9.42 0.10 -2.13
N GLY A 87 -10.04 -0.78 -1.31
CA GLY A 87 -9.61 -1.05 0.06
C GLY A 87 -10.71 -1.75 0.88
N LEU A 88 -10.43 -1.96 2.17
CA LEU A 88 -11.37 -2.56 3.10
C LEU A 88 -12.53 -1.61 3.38
N MET A 89 -13.75 -2.06 3.16
CA MET A 89 -14.96 -1.21 3.24
C MET A 89 -15.07 -0.45 4.57
N GLY A 90 -14.89 -1.13 5.71
CA GLY A 90 -14.98 -0.50 7.03
C GLY A 90 -13.89 0.57 7.25
N SER A 91 -12.68 0.30 6.79
CA SER A 91 -11.54 1.22 6.86
C SER A 91 -11.77 2.46 5.98
N LEU A 92 -12.20 2.26 4.73
CA LEU A 92 -12.54 3.35 3.80
C LEU A 92 -13.68 4.23 4.32
N LEU A 93 -14.71 3.64 4.96
CA LEU A 93 -15.82 4.39 5.55
C LEU A 93 -15.36 5.34 6.66
N VAL A 94 -14.39 4.97 7.48
CA VAL A 94 -13.86 5.85 8.52
C VAL A 94 -13.20 7.07 7.91
N GLY A 95 -12.23 6.88 7.00
CA GLY A 95 -11.50 7.98 6.36
C GLY A 95 -12.42 8.88 5.52
N SER A 96 -13.30 8.29 4.73
CA SER A 96 -14.22 9.06 3.89
C SER A 96 -15.25 9.85 4.70
N SER A 97 -15.79 9.29 5.78
CA SER A 97 -16.73 9.99 6.67
C SER A 97 -16.07 11.16 7.38
N PHE A 98 -14.84 10.94 7.88
CA PHE A 98 -14.07 11.99 8.51
C PHE A 98 -13.74 13.12 7.52
N ALA A 99 -13.24 12.78 6.34
CA ALA A 99 -12.88 13.75 5.29
C ALA A 99 -14.10 14.58 4.85
N LYS A 100 -15.24 13.94 4.62
CA LYS A 100 -16.52 14.60 4.26
C LYS A 100 -16.98 15.56 5.36
N SER A 101 -16.97 15.10 6.63
CA SER A 101 -17.39 15.93 7.76
C SER A 101 -16.49 17.15 7.95
N LEU A 102 -15.16 16.97 7.81
CA LEU A 102 -14.20 18.06 7.95
C LEU A 102 -14.31 19.06 6.78
N SER A 103 -14.45 18.58 5.53
CA SER A 103 -14.69 19.40 4.36
C SER A 103 -15.95 20.25 4.50
N LEU A 104 -17.05 19.65 4.94
CA LEU A 104 -18.32 20.34 5.17
C LEU A 104 -18.18 21.42 6.27
N ALA A 105 -17.54 21.08 7.39
CA ALA A 105 -17.36 22.01 8.51
C ALA A 105 -16.47 23.22 8.16
N LEU A 106 -15.51 23.04 7.25
CA LEU A 106 -14.60 24.09 6.80
C LEU A 106 -15.11 24.85 5.56
N GLY A 107 -16.13 24.32 4.88
CA GLY A 107 -16.64 24.89 3.62
C GLY A 107 -15.63 24.84 2.47
N ILE A 108 -14.76 23.81 2.43
CA ILE A 108 -13.69 23.65 1.42
C ILE A 108 -13.93 22.41 0.56
N PRO A 109 -13.37 22.38 -0.68
CA PRO A 109 -13.53 21.23 -1.58
C PRO A 109 -13.07 19.91 -1.00
N LEU A 110 -13.77 18.84 -1.39
CA LEU A 110 -13.41 17.44 -1.12
C LEU A 110 -12.98 16.78 -2.44
N ILE A 111 -11.84 16.10 -2.43
CA ILE A 111 -11.24 15.45 -3.59
C ILE A 111 -11.16 13.96 -3.32
N GLU A 112 -11.79 13.16 -4.15
CA GLU A 112 -11.66 11.70 -4.10
C GLU A 112 -10.43 11.23 -4.87
N VAL A 113 -9.68 10.30 -4.28
CA VAL A 113 -8.45 9.76 -4.86
C VAL A 113 -8.56 8.25 -4.97
N ASN A 114 -8.20 7.70 -6.13
CA ASN A 114 -8.06 6.27 -6.29
C ASN A 114 -6.73 5.80 -5.70
N HIS A 115 -6.78 4.81 -4.81
CA HIS A 115 -5.63 4.25 -4.10
C HIS A 115 -4.51 3.77 -5.04
N MET A 116 -4.89 3.05 -6.11
CA MET A 116 -3.92 2.51 -7.08
C MET A 116 -3.26 3.60 -7.92
N GLN A 117 -4.02 4.63 -8.32
CA GLN A 117 -3.46 5.78 -9.01
C GLN A 117 -2.51 6.57 -8.09
N ALA A 118 -2.85 6.70 -6.81
CA ALA A 118 -1.98 7.37 -5.83
C ALA A 118 -0.61 6.69 -5.70
N HIS A 119 -0.55 5.34 -5.75
CA HIS A 119 0.72 4.60 -5.77
C HIS A 119 1.61 4.96 -6.96
N LEU A 120 1.02 5.29 -8.12
CA LEU A 120 1.77 5.69 -9.30
C LEU A 120 2.12 7.18 -9.26
N LEU A 121 1.18 8.02 -8.81
CA LEU A 121 1.36 9.48 -8.77
C LEU A 121 2.33 9.95 -7.69
N VAL A 122 2.65 9.12 -6.68
CA VAL A 122 3.66 9.44 -5.66
C VAL A 122 5.03 9.79 -6.26
N HIS A 123 5.34 9.30 -7.46
CA HIS A 123 6.58 9.60 -8.17
C HIS A 123 6.69 11.06 -8.65
N PHE A 124 5.56 11.78 -8.69
CA PHE A 124 5.51 13.20 -9.04
C PHE A 124 5.69 14.16 -7.86
N ILE A 125 5.76 13.63 -6.63
CA ILE A 125 6.09 14.42 -5.45
C ILE A 125 7.50 14.94 -5.62
N LYS A 126 7.66 16.28 -5.54
CA LYS A 126 8.96 16.92 -5.64
C LYS A 126 9.79 16.67 -4.39
N GLU A 127 10.88 15.96 -4.57
CA GLU A 127 11.92 15.73 -3.58
C GLU A 127 13.27 16.17 -4.14
N LYS A 128 14.16 16.62 -3.24
CA LYS A 128 15.51 17.02 -3.63
C LYS A 128 16.25 15.82 -4.27
N ASN A 129 16.76 16.01 -5.48
CA ASN A 129 17.50 15.00 -6.27
C ASN A 129 16.67 13.82 -6.80
N LYS A 130 15.34 13.87 -6.72
CA LYS A 130 14.49 12.85 -7.35
C LYS A 130 14.08 13.29 -8.77
N LYS A 131 14.33 12.43 -9.74
CA LYS A 131 13.85 12.65 -11.10
C LYS A 131 12.37 12.26 -11.18
N VAL A 132 11.55 13.16 -11.66
CA VAL A 132 10.14 12.90 -11.97
C VAL A 132 10.08 12.13 -13.30
N PRO A 133 9.24 11.10 -13.42
CA PRO A 133 9.09 10.38 -14.69
C PRO A 133 8.44 11.27 -15.76
N ASP A 134 8.86 11.07 -17.02
CA ASP A 134 8.21 11.67 -18.17
C ASP A 134 7.10 10.76 -18.69
N PHE A 135 6.01 11.32 -19.18
CA PHE A 135 4.93 10.54 -19.82
C PHE A 135 5.26 10.18 -21.27
N PRO A 136 4.83 9.00 -21.80
CA PRO A 136 4.24 7.89 -21.03
C PRO A 136 5.31 7.06 -20.32
N PHE A 137 4.92 6.37 -19.24
CA PHE A 137 5.79 5.41 -18.57
C PHE A 137 5.03 4.16 -18.11
N LEU A 138 5.74 3.08 -17.82
CA LEU A 138 5.19 1.88 -17.22
C LEU A 138 5.33 1.96 -15.70
N GLY A 139 4.19 1.97 -15.01
CA GLY A 139 4.11 1.83 -13.57
C GLY A 139 3.89 0.37 -13.17
N VAL A 140 4.65 -0.11 -12.18
CA VAL A 140 4.45 -1.45 -11.62
C VAL A 140 4.11 -1.30 -10.14
N THR A 141 2.92 -1.75 -9.76
CA THR A 141 2.51 -1.80 -8.35
C THR A 141 2.71 -3.20 -7.82
N ILE A 142 3.46 -3.32 -6.72
CA ILE A 142 3.76 -4.56 -6.02
C ILE A 142 3.42 -4.34 -4.54
N SER A 143 2.34 -4.96 -4.07
CA SER A 143 1.88 -4.81 -2.69
C SER A 143 1.25 -6.11 -2.17
N GLY A 144 0.81 -6.09 -0.91
CA GLY A 144 0.06 -7.20 -0.30
C GLY A 144 -1.34 -7.42 -0.90
N GLY A 145 -1.96 -6.36 -1.46
CA GLY A 145 -3.30 -6.44 -2.03
C GLY A 145 -3.38 -6.40 -3.55
N HIS A 146 -2.34 -5.87 -4.22
CA HIS A 146 -2.39 -5.61 -5.66
C HIS A 146 -1.05 -5.87 -6.34
N THR A 147 -1.13 -6.43 -7.55
CA THR A 147 0.02 -6.55 -8.46
C THR A 147 -0.46 -6.20 -9.87
N GLN A 148 0.01 -5.06 -10.39
CA GLN A 148 -0.44 -4.53 -11.67
C GLN A 148 0.71 -3.92 -12.45
N ILE A 149 0.63 -4.00 -13.80
CA ILE A 149 1.41 -3.20 -14.74
C ILE A 149 0.44 -2.20 -15.37
N VAL A 150 0.79 -0.93 -15.31
CA VAL A 150 -0.05 0.16 -15.78
C VAL A 150 0.71 1.01 -16.79
N ASN A 151 0.14 1.24 -17.96
CA ASN A 151 0.62 2.23 -18.91
C ASN A 151 0.07 3.60 -18.50
N VAL A 152 0.93 4.46 -17.98
CA VAL A 152 0.59 5.79 -17.50
C VAL A 152 0.89 6.79 -18.61
N LYS A 153 -0.16 7.29 -19.27
CA LYS A 153 -0.05 8.21 -20.40
C LYS A 153 -0.11 9.66 -19.97
N ASP A 154 -0.84 9.94 -18.88
CA ASP A 154 -0.98 11.24 -18.24
C ASP A 154 -1.41 11.05 -16.79
N TYR A 155 -1.49 12.11 -16.00
CA TYR A 155 -1.94 12.11 -14.59
C TYR A 155 -3.29 11.42 -14.37
N PHE A 156 -4.19 11.49 -15.34
CA PHE A 156 -5.54 10.94 -15.26
C PHE A 156 -5.83 9.89 -16.34
N GLU A 157 -4.88 9.59 -17.21
CA GLU A 157 -5.01 8.58 -18.25
C GLU A 157 -4.06 7.41 -17.98
N MET A 158 -4.63 6.32 -17.43
CA MET A 158 -3.90 5.15 -16.99
C MET A 158 -4.64 3.88 -17.44
N ASP A 159 -3.94 3.00 -18.16
CA ASP A 159 -4.46 1.71 -18.62
C ASP A 159 -3.77 0.56 -17.90
N VAL A 160 -4.52 -0.28 -17.20
CA VAL A 160 -4.00 -1.54 -16.66
C VAL A 160 -3.77 -2.50 -17.83
N ILE A 161 -2.52 -2.86 -18.10
CA ILE A 161 -2.14 -3.75 -19.21
C ILE A 161 -1.78 -5.15 -18.75
N GLY A 162 -1.60 -5.35 -17.46
CA GLY A 162 -1.39 -6.65 -16.81
C GLY A 162 -1.70 -6.57 -15.32
N GLU A 163 -2.28 -7.64 -14.78
CA GLU A 163 -2.60 -7.74 -13.36
C GLU A 163 -2.55 -9.18 -12.87
N THR A 164 -2.50 -9.37 -11.56
CA THR A 164 -2.65 -10.72 -11.00
C THR A 164 -4.08 -11.21 -11.15
N LEU A 165 -4.21 -12.48 -11.53
CA LEU A 165 -5.52 -13.15 -11.68
C LEU A 165 -5.98 -13.84 -10.38
N ASP A 166 -5.11 -13.87 -9.37
CA ASP A 166 -5.36 -14.53 -8.09
C ASP A 166 -4.65 -13.77 -6.94
N ASP A 167 -3.81 -14.44 -6.16
CA ASP A 167 -3.08 -13.79 -5.06
C ASP A 167 -2.19 -12.63 -5.60
N ALA A 168 -2.10 -11.53 -4.86
CA ALA A 168 -1.06 -10.53 -5.10
C ALA A 168 0.32 -11.09 -4.72
N ILE A 169 1.40 -10.55 -5.28
CA ILE A 169 2.75 -11.04 -5.00
C ILE A 169 3.13 -10.91 -3.52
N GLY A 170 2.76 -9.80 -2.87
CA GLY A 170 3.00 -9.62 -1.43
C GLY A 170 2.21 -10.62 -0.59
N GLU A 171 0.95 -10.87 -0.94
CA GLU A 171 0.13 -11.90 -0.31
C GLU A 171 0.72 -13.31 -0.49
N ALA A 172 1.27 -13.60 -1.67
CA ALA A 172 1.96 -14.86 -1.93
C ALA A 172 3.21 -15.00 -1.06
N PHE A 173 4.00 -13.93 -0.88
CA PHE A 173 5.11 -13.90 0.06
C PHE A 173 4.68 -14.16 1.50
N ASP A 174 3.63 -13.53 1.98
CA ASP A 174 3.13 -13.72 3.34
C ASP A 174 2.61 -15.14 3.57
N LYS A 175 1.89 -15.71 2.59
CA LYS A 175 1.41 -17.09 2.65
C LYS A 175 2.55 -18.11 2.62
N CYS A 176 3.56 -17.92 1.77
CA CYS A 176 4.74 -18.77 1.74
C CYS A 176 5.58 -18.61 3.02
N GLY A 177 5.78 -17.39 3.48
CA GLY A 177 6.49 -17.11 4.73
C GLY A 177 5.85 -17.78 5.95
N LYS A 178 4.52 -17.78 6.02
CA LYS A 178 3.79 -18.50 7.07
C LYS A 178 4.07 -20.02 7.04
N MET A 179 4.20 -20.60 5.84
CA MET A 179 4.57 -22.03 5.70
C MET A 179 6.00 -22.31 6.15
N LEU A 180 6.86 -21.29 6.09
CA LEU A 180 8.27 -21.33 6.52
C LEU A 180 8.47 -20.85 7.97
N ASN A 181 7.39 -20.67 8.75
CA ASN A 181 7.41 -20.17 10.12
C ASN A 181 8.03 -18.76 10.26
N LEU A 182 8.00 -17.95 9.19
CA LEU A 182 8.48 -16.58 9.22
C LEU A 182 7.42 -15.62 9.81
N PRO A 183 7.86 -14.51 10.43
CA PRO A 183 6.93 -13.51 10.97
C PRO A 183 6.16 -12.77 9.87
N TYR A 184 5.01 -12.21 10.23
CA TYR A 184 4.24 -11.32 9.36
C TYR A 184 4.63 -9.84 9.58
N PRO A 185 4.77 -9.02 8.50
CA PRO A 185 4.76 -9.41 7.08
C PRO A 185 6.05 -10.16 6.69
N ALA A 186 5.90 -11.21 5.86
CA ALA A 186 7.01 -12.11 5.55
C ALA A 186 7.89 -11.61 4.38
N GLY A 187 7.39 -10.71 3.53
CA GLY A 187 8.13 -10.21 2.37
C GLY A 187 9.54 -9.70 2.70
N PRO A 188 9.71 -8.78 3.67
CA PRO A 188 11.03 -8.27 4.06
C PRO A 188 11.99 -9.36 4.59
N GLU A 189 11.48 -10.33 5.34
CA GLU A 189 12.31 -11.44 5.85
C GLU A 189 12.73 -12.39 4.73
N ILE A 190 11.83 -12.71 3.80
CA ILE A 190 12.17 -13.51 2.62
C ILE A 190 13.23 -12.79 1.76
N ASP A 191 13.10 -11.47 1.53
CA ASP A 191 14.11 -10.70 0.80
C ASP A 191 15.49 -10.77 1.48
N LYS A 192 15.51 -10.66 2.80
CA LYS A 192 16.75 -10.75 3.57
C LYS A 192 17.39 -12.14 3.50
N LEU A 193 16.59 -13.21 3.70
CA LEU A 193 17.05 -14.58 3.68
C LEU A 193 17.47 -15.03 2.27
N SER A 194 16.78 -14.56 1.24
CA SER A 194 17.08 -14.91 -0.16
C SER A 194 18.49 -14.53 -0.59
N LYS A 195 19.10 -13.52 0.03
CA LYS A 195 20.48 -13.08 -0.23
C LYS A 195 21.54 -14.09 0.26
N LEU A 196 21.15 -14.99 1.17
CA LEU A 196 21.99 -16.03 1.73
C LEU A 196 21.80 -17.38 1.02
N GLY A 197 20.71 -17.53 0.28
CA GLY A 197 20.31 -18.78 -0.36
C GLY A 197 20.86 -18.99 -1.77
N ASN A 198 20.71 -20.22 -2.25
CA ASN A 198 20.98 -20.54 -3.65
C ASN A 198 19.65 -20.58 -4.42
N PRO A 199 19.36 -19.62 -5.33
CA PRO A 199 18.08 -19.53 -6.04
C PRO A 199 17.84 -20.68 -7.03
N GLN A 200 18.84 -21.52 -7.30
CA GLN A 200 18.75 -22.66 -8.23
C GLN A 200 18.67 -24.00 -7.50
N LYS A 201 18.61 -24.00 -6.14
CA LYS A 201 18.62 -25.25 -5.37
C LYS A 201 17.32 -26.04 -5.55
N PHE A 202 16.18 -25.33 -5.69
CA PHE A 202 14.87 -25.92 -5.83
C PHE A 202 14.11 -25.28 -6.98
N GLU A 203 13.31 -26.09 -7.68
CA GLU A 203 12.43 -25.59 -8.74
C GLU A 203 10.99 -25.59 -8.28
N PHE A 204 10.31 -24.48 -8.52
CA PHE A 204 8.90 -24.30 -8.24
C PHE A 204 8.12 -24.02 -9.53
N ALA A 205 6.81 -24.28 -9.48
CA ALA A 205 5.94 -24.04 -10.63
C ALA A 205 5.98 -22.57 -11.06
N LYS A 206 6.08 -22.35 -12.38
CA LYS A 206 5.96 -21.05 -13.02
C LYS A 206 4.61 -20.98 -13.73
N PRO A 207 3.56 -20.42 -13.09
CA PRO A 207 2.23 -20.35 -13.70
C PRO A 207 2.29 -19.65 -15.05
N LYS A 208 1.62 -20.24 -16.07
CA LYS A 208 1.52 -19.66 -17.41
C LYS A 208 0.15 -19.03 -17.55
N VAL A 209 0.12 -17.71 -17.76
CA VAL A 209 -1.11 -16.93 -17.98
C VAL A 209 -1.01 -16.16 -19.29
N LYS A 210 -2.15 -15.71 -19.81
CA LYS A 210 -2.18 -14.97 -21.09
C LYS A 210 -1.75 -13.51 -20.90
N GLY A 211 -1.08 -12.98 -21.92
CA GLY A 211 -0.70 -11.57 -22.00
C GLY A 211 0.34 -11.19 -20.96
N LEU A 212 0.17 -10.04 -20.33
CA LEU A 212 1.03 -9.48 -19.29
C LEU A 212 0.50 -9.76 -17.87
N ASN A 213 -0.48 -10.63 -17.74
CA ASN A 213 -1.05 -10.99 -16.44
C ASN A 213 -0.11 -11.88 -15.62
N PHE A 214 -0.40 -12.00 -14.34
CA PHE A 214 0.34 -12.81 -13.37
C PHE A 214 -0.59 -13.83 -12.70
N SER A 215 -0.01 -14.86 -12.09
CA SER A 215 -0.66 -15.78 -11.16
C SER A 215 0.38 -16.24 -10.14
N PHE A 216 0.04 -16.18 -8.87
CA PHE A 216 0.93 -16.56 -7.77
C PHE A 216 0.37 -17.73 -6.95
N SER A 217 -0.93 -18.06 -7.07
CA SER A 217 -1.55 -19.18 -6.34
C SER A 217 -0.95 -20.54 -6.71
N GLY A 218 -0.57 -20.73 -7.98
CA GLY A 218 0.12 -21.95 -8.43
C GLY A 218 1.52 -22.09 -7.82
N LEU A 219 2.27 -21.00 -7.70
CA LEU A 219 3.56 -20.96 -7.02
C LEU A 219 3.41 -21.33 -5.54
N LYS A 220 2.48 -20.68 -4.83
CA LYS A 220 2.17 -20.97 -3.43
C LYS A 220 1.86 -22.45 -3.20
N THR A 221 1.02 -23.04 -4.06
CA THR A 221 0.65 -24.45 -3.97
C THR A 221 1.85 -25.36 -4.23
N SER A 222 2.73 -25.00 -5.16
CA SER A 222 3.98 -25.72 -5.44
C SER A 222 4.90 -25.72 -4.22
N VAL A 223 5.07 -24.56 -3.56
CA VAL A 223 5.84 -24.45 -2.31
C VAL A 223 5.23 -25.33 -1.21
N LEU A 224 3.91 -25.29 -1.03
CA LEU A 224 3.21 -26.11 -0.04
C LEU A 224 3.49 -27.60 -0.22
N TYR A 225 3.30 -28.12 -1.42
CA TYR A 225 3.53 -29.54 -1.68
C TYR A 225 5.00 -29.94 -1.56
N PHE A 226 5.91 -29.05 -1.99
CA PHE A 226 7.33 -29.26 -1.79
C PHE A 226 7.67 -29.41 -0.30
N LEU A 227 7.24 -28.45 0.54
CA LEU A 227 7.50 -28.48 1.98
C LEU A 227 6.86 -29.71 2.64
N GLN A 228 5.62 -30.06 2.28
CA GLN A 228 4.96 -31.26 2.80
C GLN A 228 5.70 -32.56 2.46
N LYS A 229 6.32 -32.64 1.28
CA LYS A 229 7.15 -33.78 0.90
C LYS A 229 8.44 -33.80 1.72
N GLN A 230 9.17 -32.68 1.77
CA GLN A 230 10.46 -32.59 2.44
C GLN A 230 10.33 -32.85 3.95
N THR A 231 9.32 -32.29 4.61
CA THR A 231 9.11 -32.47 6.06
C THR A 231 8.65 -33.89 6.42
N LYS A 232 8.05 -34.65 5.49
CA LYS A 232 7.78 -36.09 5.70
C LYS A 232 9.05 -36.93 5.66
N GLU A 233 10.00 -36.56 4.81
CA GLU A 233 11.27 -37.25 4.65
C GLU A 233 12.30 -36.81 5.70
N HIS A 234 12.23 -35.53 6.13
CA HIS A 234 13.14 -34.91 7.07
C HIS A 234 12.42 -33.87 7.94
N GLN A 235 12.13 -34.25 9.18
CA GLN A 235 11.23 -33.48 10.08
C GLN A 235 11.68 -32.02 10.31
N ASN A 236 13.00 -31.78 10.39
CA ASN A 236 13.58 -30.47 10.65
C ASN A 236 14.00 -29.72 9.37
N PHE A 237 13.47 -30.09 8.21
CA PHE A 237 13.91 -29.57 6.92
C PHE A 237 13.86 -28.02 6.84
N ILE A 238 12.81 -27.41 7.39
CA ILE A 238 12.63 -25.95 7.35
C ILE A 238 13.66 -25.23 8.23
N GLU A 239 14.08 -25.82 9.33
CA GLU A 239 15.03 -25.23 10.28
C GLU A 239 16.47 -25.35 9.79
N GLU A 240 16.78 -26.37 8.98
CA GLU A 240 18.13 -26.67 8.52
C GLU A 240 18.43 -26.11 7.12
N HIS A 241 17.44 -25.66 6.38
CA HIS A 241 17.56 -25.21 4.97
C HIS A 241 16.85 -23.89 4.70
#